data_3673b0d4c6b4a2314b0c1afad80f5bbe
#
_entry.id   3673b0d4c6b4a2314b0c1afad80f5bbe
#
_cell.length_a   1.000
_cell.length_b   1.000
_cell.length_c   1.000
_cell.angle_alpha   90.00
_cell.angle_beta   90.00
_cell.angle_gamma   90.00
#
_symmetry.space_group_name_H-M   'P 1'
#
loop_
_entity.id
_entity.type
_entity.pdbx_description
1 polymer ?
#
loop_
_entity_poly.entity_id
_entity_poly.type
_entity_poly.pdbx_seq_one_letter_code
_entity_poly.pdbx_strand_id
1 'polypeptide(L)'
;MEIHWVDFGGVDERQRASVEERILALAEGHSDLIDVRLTASTTPHHRQGAQEVRIVAEARGKEIVAARTRDELGLALDEAIDAFEREVRKLRDVRLKQRHERPPEPPELGIVDRVLAEDGYGFILTDAGDRVYFHRNAVKHGLEFESLADGQRVALNFEAGDEGLQATVVYPAPPDAPAP
;
A
#
# COMPACT_ATOMS: atom_id res chain seq x y z
N MET A 1 -7.74 3.91 0.94
CA MET A 1 -6.48 4.48 1.43
C MET A 1 -6.83 5.58 2.42
N GLU A 2 -6.23 5.56 3.59
CA GLU A 2 -6.42 6.59 4.61
C GLU A 2 -5.14 7.42 4.76
N ILE A 3 -5.28 8.72 5.09
CA ILE A 3 -4.17 9.62 5.33
C ILE A 3 -4.27 10.12 6.76
N HIS A 4 -3.29 9.78 7.58
CA HIS A 4 -3.24 10.14 8.99
C HIS A 4 -2.22 11.24 9.26
N TRP A 5 -2.66 12.31 9.89
CA TRP A 5 -1.82 13.44 10.29
C TRP A 5 -1.58 13.43 11.80
N VAL A 6 -0.33 13.43 12.23
CA VAL A 6 0.05 13.41 13.65
C VAL A 6 0.97 14.60 13.94
N ASP A 7 0.59 15.42 14.91
CA ASP A 7 1.36 16.55 15.44
C ASP A 7 1.68 17.72 14.48
N PHE A 8 0.84 17.95 13.46
CA PHE A 8 0.98 19.05 12.49
C PHE A 8 0.30 20.36 12.92
N GLY A 9 0.59 20.87 14.12
CA GLY A 9 -0.04 22.10 14.66
C GLY A 9 0.30 23.41 13.93
N GLY A 10 1.27 23.42 13.02
CA GLY A 10 1.74 24.64 12.32
C GLY A 10 1.52 24.64 10.82
N VAL A 11 0.83 23.64 10.26
CA VAL A 11 0.56 23.52 8.82
C VAL A 11 -0.84 24.06 8.54
N ASP A 12 -0.97 24.96 7.56
CA ASP A 12 -2.26 25.52 7.18
C ASP A 12 -3.10 24.52 6.35
N GLU A 13 -4.43 24.80 6.29
CA GLU A 13 -5.39 23.95 5.60
C GLU A 13 -5.10 23.79 4.10
N ARG A 14 -4.58 24.83 3.45
CA ARG A 14 -4.26 24.80 2.02
C ARG A 14 -3.07 23.90 1.74
N GLN A 15 -2.07 23.97 2.61
CA GLN A 15 -0.89 23.11 2.50
C GLN A 15 -1.25 21.65 2.76
N ARG A 16 -2.12 21.36 3.74
CA ARG A 16 -2.65 20.02 3.97
C ARG A 16 -3.40 19.48 2.74
N ALA A 17 -4.34 20.27 2.21
CA ALA A 17 -5.11 19.88 1.03
C ALA A 17 -4.20 19.59 -0.18
N SER A 18 -3.17 20.41 -0.40
CA SER A 18 -2.20 20.19 -1.48
C SER A 18 -1.41 18.89 -1.32
N VAL A 19 -0.99 18.56 -0.09
CA VAL A 19 -0.28 17.32 0.20
C VAL A 19 -1.20 16.10 0.02
N GLU A 20 -2.43 16.18 0.49
CA GLU A 20 -3.42 15.11 0.31
C GLU A 20 -3.73 14.87 -1.16
N GLU A 21 -3.91 15.93 -1.95
CA GLU A 21 -4.10 15.83 -3.40
C GLU A 21 -2.92 15.11 -4.09
N ARG A 22 -1.68 15.44 -3.72
CA ARG A 22 -0.48 14.78 -4.25
C ARG A 22 -0.43 13.31 -3.88
N ILE A 23 -0.73 12.95 -2.63
CA ILE A 23 -0.76 11.55 -2.16
C ILE A 23 -1.88 10.77 -2.86
N LEU A 24 -3.08 11.37 -3.02
CA LEU A 24 -4.20 10.75 -3.72
C LEU A 24 -3.88 10.52 -5.21
N ALA A 25 -3.26 11.50 -5.88
CA ALA A 25 -2.81 11.36 -7.26
C ALA A 25 -1.76 10.26 -7.44
N LEU A 26 -0.86 10.08 -6.46
CA LEU A 26 0.05 8.94 -6.44
C LEU A 26 -0.71 7.61 -6.30
N ALA A 27 -1.71 7.55 -5.44
CA ALA A 27 -2.51 6.35 -5.20
C ALA A 27 -3.35 5.95 -6.43
N GLU A 28 -3.85 6.91 -7.21
CA GLU A 28 -4.53 6.62 -8.50
C GLU A 28 -3.61 5.88 -9.48
N GLY A 29 -2.33 6.27 -9.51
CA GLY A 29 -1.30 5.60 -10.31
C GLY A 29 -0.68 4.36 -9.65
N HIS A 30 -0.90 4.18 -8.35
CA HIS A 30 -0.30 3.15 -7.49
C HIS A 30 -1.35 2.57 -6.54
N SER A 31 -2.23 1.73 -7.08
CA SER A 31 -3.33 1.09 -6.33
C SER A 31 -2.88 0.17 -5.18
N ASP A 32 -1.60 0.07 -4.95
CA ASP A 32 -0.97 -0.72 -3.91
C ASP A 32 -0.60 0.08 -2.64
N LEU A 33 -0.75 1.41 -2.64
CA LEU A 33 -0.67 2.22 -1.43
C LEU A 33 -1.91 1.96 -0.58
N ILE A 34 -1.71 1.48 0.64
CA ILE A 34 -2.79 1.07 1.55
C ILE A 34 -3.10 2.18 2.53
N ASP A 35 -2.09 2.61 3.27
CA ASP A 35 -2.22 3.60 4.32
C ASP A 35 -1.01 4.55 4.31
N VAL A 36 -1.24 5.83 4.61
CA VAL A 36 -0.18 6.84 4.64
C VAL A 36 -0.27 7.61 5.96
N ARG A 37 0.79 7.54 6.75
CA ARG A 37 0.91 8.27 8.00
C ARG A 37 1.99 9.35 7.89
N LEU A 38 1.61 10.58 8.15
CA LEU A 38 2.51 11.71 8.28
C LEU A 38 2.66 12.05 9.75
N THR A 39 3.90 12.23 10.21
CA THR A 39 4.21 12.62 11.59
C THR A 39 5.17 13.80 11.58
N ALA A 40 4.86 14.85 12.33
CA ALA A 40 5.79 15.95 12.58
C ALA A 40 6.34 15.85 13.98
N SER A 41 7.63 16.14 14.15
CA SER A 41 8.29 16.21 15.44
C SER A 41 9.35 17.32 15.49
N THR A 42 9.59 17.86 16.67
CA THR A 42 10.67 18.84 16.87
C THR A 42 11.89 18.12 17.42
N THR A 43 13.00 18.20 16.71
CA THR A 43 14.25 17.55 17.11
C THR A 43 15.09 18.48 17.98
N PRO A 44 15.35 18.14 19.25
CA PRO A 44 16.08 19.03 20.19
C PRO A 44 17.57 19.17 19.91
N HIS A 45 18.12 18.41 18.98
CA HIS A 45 19.56 18.36 18.71
C HIS A 45 20.12 19.53 17.88
N HIS A 46 19.28 20.41 17.33
CA HIS A 46 19.70 21.63 16.64
C HIS A 46 19.40 22.85 17.52
N ARG A 47 20.32 23.81 17.55
CA ARG A 47 20.26 25.03 18.39
C ARG A 47 18.99 25.89 18.22
N GLN A 48 18.15 25.63 17.21
CA GLN A 48 16.91 26.35 16.91
C GLN A 48 15.67 25.44 16.81
N GLY A 49 15.76 24.15 17.18
CA GLY A 49 14.61 23.25 17.17
C GLY A 49 14.18 22.89 15.74
N ALA A 50 15.00 22.10 15.02
CA ALA A 50 14.64 21.66 13.67
C ALA A 50 13.37 20.81 13.67
N GLN A 51 12.54 21.02 12.66
CA GLN A 51 11.29 20.28 12.43
C GLN A 51 11.58 19.07 11.55
N GLU A 52 11.24 17.89 12.06
CA GLU A 52 11.30 16.64 11.29
C GLU A 52 9.92 16.25 10.82
N VAL A 53 9.77 15.96 9.53
CA VAL A 53 8.58 15.33 8.96
C VAL A 53 8.94 13.94 8.50
N ARG A 54 8.20 12.96 8.98
CA ARG A 54 8.29 11.56 8.60
C ARG A 54 6.99 11.12 7.95
N ILE A 55 7.10 10.52 6.77
CA ILE A 55 5.99 9.90 6.05
C ILE A 55 6.26 8.41 6.00
N VAL A 56 5.30 7.63 6.45
CA VAL A 56 5.33 6.17 6.42
C VAL A 56 4.11 5.71 5.65
N ALA A 57 4.30 4.83 4.69
CA ALA A 57 3.21 4.21 3.96
C ALA A 57 3.47 2.73 3.75
N GLU A 58 2.40 1.96 3.75
CA GLU A 58 2.44 0.55 3.39
C GLU A 58 2.08 0.38 1.91
N ALA A 59 2.90 -0.39 1.19
CA ALA A 59 2.67 -0.73 -0.20
C ALA A 59 2.96 -2.21 -0.44
N ARG A 60 1.91 -3.02 -0.52
CA ARG A 60 2.00 -4.48 -0.75
C ARG A 60 3.01 -5.17 0.17
N GLY A 61 2.84 -5.04 1.48
CA GLY A 61 3.69 -5.67 2.47
C GLY A 61 5.12 -5.12 2.54
N LYS A 62 5.36 -3.94 1.95
CA LYS A 62 6.60 -3.18 2.11
C LYS A 62 6.31 -1.82 2.69
N GLU A 63 7.07 -1.46 3.70
CA GLU A 63 7.04 -0.12 4.28
C GLU A 63 7.88 0.83 3.42
N ILE A 64 7.30 1.98 3.09
CA ILE A 64 7.99 3.10 2.44
C ILE A 64 8.14 4.20 3.49
N VAL A 65 9.37 4.62 3.74
CA VAL A 65 9.67 5.67 4.71
C VAL A 65 10.38 6.81 4.03
N ALA A 66 9.88 8.03 4.21
CA ALA A 66 10.55 9.27 3.83
C ALA A 66 10.60 10.21 5.03
N ALA A 67 11.78 10.69 5.40
CA ALA A 67 11.94 11.64 6.47
C ALA A 67 12.81 12.81 6.03
N ARG A 68 12.45 14.03 6.46
CA ARG A 68 13.22 15.26 6.23
C ARG A 68 13.19 16.17 7.45
N THR A 69 14.31 16.82 7.68
CA THR A 69 14.48 17.76 8.79
C THR A 69 14.88 19.11 8.25
N ARG A 70 14.15 20.17 8.63
CA ARG A 70 14.41 21.57 8.25
C ARG A 70 14.09 22.49 9.42
N ASP A 71 14.52 23.75 9.33
CA ASP A 71 14.21 24.76 10.34
C ASP A 71 12.72 25.16 10.30
N GLU A 72 12.08 25.05 9.13
CA GLU A 72 10.66 25.35 8.92
C GLU A 72 9.88 24.07 8.60
N LEU A 73 8.75 23.89 9.28
CA LEU A 73 7.88 22.71 9.13
C LEU A 73 7.33 22.57 7.69
N GLY A 74 6.95 23.69 7.05
CA GLY A 74 6.46 23.68 5.68
C GLY A 74 7.49 23.15 4.68
N LEU A 75 8.76 23.61 4.79
CA LEU A 75 9.85 23.12 3.94
C LEU A 75 10.18 21.66 4.21
N ALA A 76 10.15 21.23 5.47
CA ALA A 76 10.35 19.83 5.83
C ALA A 76 9.28 18.93 5.21
N LEU A 77 8.02 19.39 5.23
CA LEU A 77 6.88 18.68 4.64
C LEU A 77 6.99 18.56 3.12
N ASP A 78 7.24 19.66 2.42
CA ASP A 78 7.37 19.66 0.96
C ASP A 78 8.49 18.73 0.49
N GLU A 79 9.66 18.79 1.14
CA GLU A 79 10.78 17.90 0.81
C GLU A 79 10.53 16.44 1.21
N ALA A 80 9.77 16.19 2.27
CA ALA A 80 9.40 14.83 2.68
C ALA A 80 8.44 14.21 1.66
N ILE A 81 7.47 14.99 1.16
CA ILE A 81 6.55 14.55 0.09
C ILE A 81 7.32 14.27 -1.21
N ASP A 82 8.24 15.15 -1.62
CA ASP A 82 9.07 14.93 -2.81
C ASP A 82 9.92 13.65 -2.70
N ALA A 83 10.44 13.37 -1.50
CA ALA A 83 11.18 12.14 -1.25
C ALA A 83 10.28 10.92 -1.28
N PHE A 84 9.11 11.00 -0.66
CA PHE A 84 8.10 9.95 -0.64
C PHE A 84 7.67 9.58 -2.07
N GLU A 85 7.33 10.57 -2.91
CA GLU A 85 6.98 10.34 -4.30
C GLU A 85 8.09 9.59 -5.07
N ARG A 86 9.35 9.95 -4.85
CA ARG A 86 10.48 9.27 -5.50
C ARG A 86 10.61 7.81 -5.07
N GLU A 87 10.43 7.52 -3.78
CA GLU A 87 10.51 6.13 -3.28
C GLU A 87 9.33 5.28 -3.79
N VAL A 88 8.13 5.83 -3.84
CA VAL A 88 6.95 5.16 -4.44
C VAL A 88 7.21 4.84 -5.92
N ARG A 89 7.68 5.81 -6.70
CA ARG A 89 8.00 5.59 -8.12
C ARG A 89 9.10 4.55 -8.32
N LYS A 90 10.16 4.61 -7.51
CA LYS A 90 11.26 3.64 -7.55
C LYS A 90 10.78 2.20 -7.25
N LEU A 91 9.92 2.05 -6.25
CA LEU A 91 9.33 0.74 -5.93
C LEU A 91 8.55 0.17 -7.14
N ARG A 92 7.77 1.01 -7.82
CA ARG A 92 7.07 0.65 -9.04
C ARG A 92 8.02 0.20 -10.15
N ASP A 93 9.09 0.99 -10.41
CA ASP A 93 10.04 0.69 -11.48
C ASP A 93 10.77 -0.64 -11.25
N VAL A 94 11.12 -0.94 -10.00
CA VAL A 94 11.70 -2.23 -9.62
C VAL A 94 10.72 -3.37 -9.89
N ARG A 95 9.45 -3.21 -9.52
CA ARG A 95 8.41 -4.22 -9.75
C ARG A 95 8.09 -4.44 -11.22
N LEU A 96 8.04 -3.35 -12.00
CA LEU A 96 7.85 -3.45 -13.45
C LEU A 96 9.01 -4.22 -14.11
N LYS A 97 10.25 -3.96 -13.72
CA LYS A 97 11.41 -4.71 -14.19
C LYS A 97 11.32 -6.19 -13.82
N GLN A 98 11.04 -6.49 -12.55
CA GLN A 98 10.89 -7.88 -12.08
C GLN A 98 9.76 -8.61 -12.81
N ARG A 99 8.65 -7.94 -13.11
CA ARG A 99 7.53 -8.50 -13.86
C ARG A 99 7.88 -8.78 -15.34
N HIS A 100 8.76 -7.99 -15.94
CA HIS A 100 9.23 -8.21 -17.32
C HIS A 100 10.31 -9.30 -17.41
N GLU A 101 11.08 -9.49 -16.35
CA GLU A 101 12.14 -10.51 -16.28
C GLU A 101 11.63 -11.89 -15.86
N ARG A 102 10.45 -11.97 -15.22
CA ARG A 102 9.81 -13.21 -14.82
C ARG A 102 8.70 -13.58 -15.80
N PRO A 103 8.73 -14.79 -16.41
CA PRO A 103 7.56 -15.26 -17.15
C PRO A 103 6.34 -15.20 -16.23
N PRO A 104 5.13 -14.84 -16.75
CA PRO A 104 3.94 -14.82 -15.95
C PRO A 104 3.69 -16.21 -15.35
N GLU A 105 3.84 -16.33 -14.06
CA GLU A 105 3.45 -17.56 -13.37
C GLU A 105 1.94 -17.73 -13.52
N PRO A 106 1.45 -18.93 -13.82
CA PRO A 106 0.00 -19.17 -13.87
C PRO A 106 -0.59 -18.84 -12.49
N PRO A 107 -1.78 -18.24 -12.45
CA PRO A 107 -2.39 -17.91 -11.18
C PRO A 107 -2.64 -19.17 -10.36
N GLU A 108 -2.31 -19.14 -9.08
CA GLU A 108 -2.65 -20.21 -8.15
C GLU A 108 -4.13 -20.14 -7.78
N LEU A 109 -4.69 -21.30 -7.45
CA LEU A 109 -6.05 -21.40 -6.97
C LEU A 109 -6.09 -21.40 -5.43
N GLY A 110 -7.13 -20.84 -4.90
CA GLY A 110 -7.35 -20.81 -3.45
C GLY A 110 -8.80 -20.52 -3.10
N ILE A 111 -9.07 -20.51 -1.81
CA ILE A 111 -10.38 -20.22 -1.24
C ILE A 111 -10.24 -19.01 -0.34
N VAL A 112 -11.19 -18.11 -0.43
CA VAL A 112 -11.29 -16.98 0.51
C VAL A 112 -11.54 -17.56 1.92
N ASP A 113 -10.55 -17.46 2.78
CA ASP A 113 -10.62 -17.91 4.18
C ASP A 113 -11.44 -16.94 5.03
N ARG A 114 -11.20 -15.64 4.85
CA ARG A 114 -11.91 -14.58 5.58
C ARG A 114 -11.84 -13.25 4.84
N VAL A 115 -12.96 -12.51 4.85
CA VAL A 115 -13.04 -11.12 4.39
C VAL A 115 -13.36 -10.21 5.58
N LEU A 116 -12.54 -9.17 5.79
CA LEU A 116 -12.79 -8.10 6.73
C LEU A 116 -13.19 -6.85 5.93
N ALA A 117 -14.50 -6.77 5.64
CA ALA A 117 -15.02 -5.76 4.72
C ALA A 117 -14.84 -4.33 5.23
N GLU A 118 -14.95 -4.11 6.55
CA GLU A 118 -14.78 -2.80 7.18
C GLU A 118 -13.32 -2.31 7.08
N ASP A 119 -12.37 -3.24 7.19
CA ASP A 119 -10.93 -2.95 7.14
C ASP A 119 -10.37 -2.99 5.71
N GLY A 120 -11.15 -3.48 4.73
CA GLY A 120 -10.77 -3.52 3.32
C GLY A 120 -9.73 -4.57 2.96
N TYR A 121 -9.56 -5.62 3.73
CA TYR A 121 -8.63 -6.72 3.47
C TYR A 121 -9.22 -8.10 3.81
N GLY A 122 -8.49 -9.14 3.46
CA GLY A 122 -8.85 -10.52 3.80
C GLY A 122 -7.70 -11.48 3.63
N PHE A 123 -8.02 -12.76 3.77
CA PHE A 123 -7.07 -13.86 3.64
C PHE A 123 -7.61 -14.90 2.66
N ILE A 124 -6.70 -15.49 1.88
CA ILE A 124 -6.96 -16.60 0.96
C ILE A 124 -6.08 -17.76 1.38
N LEU A 125 -6.64 -18.95 1.46
CA LEU A 125 -5.90 -20.19 1.62
C LEU A 125 -5.70 -20.81 0.24
N THR A 126 -4.45 -20.93 -0.21
CA THR A 126 -4.13 -21.55 -1.50
C THR A 126 -4.33 -23.06 -1.45
N ASP A 127 -4.43 -23.70 -2.60
CA ASP A 127 -4.50 -25.18 -2.69
C ASP A 127 -3.22 -25.86 -2.18
N ALA A 128 -2.10 -25.14 -2.16
CA ALA A 128 -0.86 -25.58 -1.54
C ALA A 128 -0.87 -25.50 0.00
N GLY A 129 -1.87 -24.85 0.59
CA GLY A 129 -2.01 -24.67 2.04
C GLY A 129 -1.39 -23.39 2.58
N ASP A 130 -0.97 -22.49 1.69
CA ASP A 130 -0.39 -21.20 2.07
C ASP A 130 -1.48 -20.19 2.36
N ARG A 131 -1.32 -19.44 3.45
CA ARG A 131 -2.21 -18.34 3.80
C ARG A 131 -1.67 -17.04 3.23
N VAL A 132 -2.43 -16.42 2.33
CA VAL A 132 -2.07 -15.21 1.59
C VAL A 132 -2.97 -14.05 2.02
N TYR A 133 -2.37 -12.97 2.47
CA TYR A 133 -3.07 -11.70 2.71
C TYR A 133 -3.47 -11.05 1.38
N PHE A 134 -4.64 -10.44 1.30
CA PHE A 134 -5.02 -9.60 0.18
C PHE A 134 -5.76 -8.34 0.66
N HIS A 135 -5.45 -7.22 0.02
CA HIS A 135 -6.14 -5.96 0.20
C HIS A 135 -7.16 -5.75 -0.94
N ARG A 136 -8.23 -4.94 -0.72
CA ARG A 136 -9.24 -4.61 -1.74
C ARG A 136 -8.65 -4.17 -3.08
N ASN A 137 -7.51 -3.49 -3.05
CA ASN A 137 -6.82 -3.01 -4.25
C ASN A 137 -6.23 -4.14 -5.11
N ALA A 138 -6.05 -5.34 -4.57
CA ALA A 138 -5.58 -6.50 -5.31
C ALA A 138 -6.71 -7.18 -6.09
N VAL A 139 -7.97 -6.94 -5.74
CA VAL A 139 -9.14 -7.54 -6.41
C VAL A 139 -9.39 -6.83 -7.74
N LYS A 140 -9.39 -7.57 -8.85
CA LYS A 140 -9.43 -7.05 -10.22
C LYS A 140 -10.27 -7.95 -11.15
N HIS A 141 -10.39 -7.50 -12.41
CA HIS A 141 -10.93 -8.30 -13.52
C HIS A 141 -12.41 -8.73 -13.34
N GLY A 142 -13.25 -7.80 -12.88
CA GLY A 142 -14.68 -8.05 -12.75
C GLY A 142 -15.08 -8.73 -11.44
N LEU A 143 -14.13 -8.92 -10.53
CA LEU A 143 -14.40 -9.29 -9.14
C LEU A 143 -14.43 -8.02 -8.29
N GLU A 144 -15.45 -7.86 -7.47
CA GLU A 144 -15.58 -6.74 -6.54
C GLU A 144 -15.30 -7.24 -5.13
N PHE A 145 -14.53 -6.47 -4.36
CA PHE A 145 -14.14 -6.84 -2.99
C PHE A 145 -15.37 -7.06 -2.09
N GLU A 146 -16.36 -6.21 -2.22
CA GLU A 146 -17.61 -6.24 -1.45
C GLU A 146 -18.49 -7.46 -1.80
N SER A 147 -18.25 -8.11 -2.94
CA SER A 147 -18.97 -9.32 -3.37
C SER A 147 -18.27 -10.61 -2.96
N LEU A 148 -17.05 -10.52 -2.39
CA LEU A 148 -16.33 -11.69 -1.93
C LEU A 148 -16.98 -12.29 -0.70
N ALA A 149 -17.12 -13.61 -0.70
CA ALA A 149 -17.64 -14.38 0.41
C ALA A 149 -16.62 -15.40 0.93
N ASP A 150 -16.66 -15.65 2.22
CA ASP A 150 -15.87 -16.74 2.82
C ASP A 150 -16.23 -18.07 2.16
N GLY A 151 -15.22 -18.86 1.80
CA GLY A 151 -15.38 -20.11 1.05
C GLY A 151 -15.42 -19.94 -0.48
N GLN A 152 -15.40 -18.71 -1.00
CA GLN A 152 -15.42 -18.47 -2.43
C GLN A 152 -14.11 -18.88 -3.09
N ARG A 153 -14.20 -19.62 -4.22
CA ARG A 153 -13.05 -19.99 -5.03
C ARG A 153 -12.54 -18.81 -5.84
N VAL A 154 -11.24 -18.58 -5.79
CA VAL A 154 -10.55 -17.50 -6.50
C VAL A 154 -9.25 -18.00 -7.10
N ALA A 155 -8.73 -17.24 -8.06
CA ALA A 155 -7.36 -17.40 -8.55
C ALA A 155 -6.54 -16.18 -8.13
N LEU A 156 -5.26 -16.36 -7.82
CA LEU A 156 -4.42 -15.27 -7.34
C LEU A 156 -2.98 -15.42 -7.80
N ASN A 157 -2.31 -14.28 -7.94
CA ASN A 157 -0.86 -14.21 -7.93
C ASN A 157 -0.44 -13.54 -6.63
N PHE A 158 0.64 -14.01 -6.02
CA PHE A 158 1.14 -13.46 -4.77
C PHE A 158 2.66 -13.41 -4.74
N GLU A 159 3.22 -12.66 -3.84
CA GLU A 159 4.65 -12.52 -3.60
C GLU A 159 4.95 -12.50 -2.10
N ALA A 160 6.20 -12.73 -1.73
CA ALA A 160 6.64 -12.57 -0.34
C ALA A 160 6.72 -11.08 0.00
N GLY A 161 5.95 -10.66 1.00
CA GLY A 161 6.05 -9.35 1.64
C GLY A 161 6.87 -9.43 2.94
N ASP A 162 7.03 -8.29 3.61
CA ASP A 162 7.80 -8.21 4.86
C ASP A 162 7.10 -8.93 6.03
N GLU A 163 5.77 -9.05 5.99
CA GLU A 163 4.95 -9.69 7.02
C GLU A 163 4.35 -11.04 6.59
N GLY A 164 4.74 -11.56 5.42
CA GLY A 164 4.25 -12.83 4.89
C GLY A 164 3.83 -12.75 3.42
N LEU A 165 3.11 -13.79 2.96
CA LEU A 165 2.65 -13.84 1.57
C LEU A 165 1.51 -12.86 1.33
N GLN A 166 1.60 -12.10 0.24
CA GLN A 166 0.63 -11.07 -0.12
C GLN A 166 0.21 -11.18 -1.58
N ALA A 167 -1.11 -11.19 -1.82
CA ALA A 167 -1.66 -11.21 -3.15
C ALA A 167 -1.36 -9.92 -3.92
N THR A 168 -0.82 -10.07 -5.10
CA THR A 168 -0.60 -8.97 -6.04
C THR A 168 -1.84 -8.71 -6.88
N VAL A 169 -2.55 -9.78 -7.25
CA VAL A 169 -3.84 -9.72 -7.95
C VAL A 169 -4.70 -10.91 -7.55
N VAL A 170 -6.00 -10.67 -7.37
CA VAL A 170 -7.03 -11.68 -7.15
C VAL A 170 -8.02 -11.63 -8.32
N TYR A 171 -8.29 -12.78 -8.92
CA TYR A 171 -9.14 -12.98 -10.09
C TYR A 171 -10.34 -13.86 -9.75
N PRO A 172 -11.43 -13.81 -10.53
CA PRO A 172 -12.43 -14.88 -10.52
C PRO A 172 -11.76 -16.22 -10.82
N ALA A 173 -12.15 -17.27 -10.10
CA ALA A 173 -11.70 -18.61 -10.44
C ALA A 173 -12.17 -18.98 -11.86
N PRO A 174 -11.35 -19.67 -12.66
CA PRO A 174 -11.80 -20.16 -13.95
C PRO A 174 -12.95 -21.17 -13.79
N PRO A 175 -13.87 -21.25 -14.76
CA PRO A 175 -15.07 -22.12 -14.64
C PRO A 175 -14.74 -23.60 -14.48
N ASP A 176 -13.56 -24.03 -14.94
CA ASP A 176 -13.10 -25.41 -14.84
C ASP A 176 -12.21 -25.66 -13.60
N ALA A 177 -12.15 -24.71 -12.66
CA ALA A 177 -11.38 -24.88 -11.43
C ALA A 177 -11.94 -26.06 -10.63
N PRO A 178 -11.08 -27.02 -10.19
CA PRO A 178 -11.54 -28.12 -9.35
C PRO A 178 -12.17 -27.58 -8.06
N ALA A 179 -13.20 -28.27 -7.57
CA ALA A 179 -13.75 -27.97 -6.27
C ALA A 179 -12.70 -28.21 -5.18
N PRO A 180 -12.74 -27.48 -4.08
CA PRO A 180 -11.83 -27.61 -2.95
C PRO A 180 -11.89 -28.97 -2.30
#